data_b888cff20edae729a340c11dd4d84de7
#
_entry.id   b888cff20edae729a340c11dd4d84de7
#
_cell.length_a   1.000
_cell.length_b   1.000
_cell.length_c   1.000
_cell.angle_alpha   90.00
_cell.angle_beta   90.00
_cell.angle_gamma   90.00
#
_symmetry.space_group_name_H-M   'P 1'
#
loop_
_entity.id
_entity.type
_entity.pdbx_description
1 polymer ?
#
loop_
_entity_poly.entity_id
_entity_poly.type
_entity_poly.pdbx_seq_one_letter_code
_entity_poly.pdbx_strand_id
1 'polypeptide(L)'
;MPLSSNKELASFDQLATYLAARREAILANWRTTCEADSTLKTVASLSREEFNNKVPFMLNVLQQRLRGRQEEDQVDLLAAEHGLHRWQKGYSLAELSAEMLHLSNLLLVELRLFWQTYPTTDCSLMSSVYEHFSKFANQINTASVGQYDKLQRISASSRVEVLEKALSELNQLGQQRSELLRHSSHDLRGSFGAIQGAASLLELSMDSEEDRKRMIEMLLRNLTNCRSLVTQLMDLARLEAGQEALTIQPIDAGQLLTDLVASYQPLAAEQGLLLKADGPISFPVDCDPVQLQRIIQNLVLNALKHTPSGYVSVSWTKENESRWIVSVQDSGLGLPTATKVGSLPQLLAPSSESTAAYGLANPTADAQEAATTQAAHSAFAHKGEGIGLSIVKGLCELLRAQLEIESQPGVGTLFRIRLSIHWQQ
;
A
#
# COMPACT_ATOMS: atom_id res chain seq x y z
N MET A 1 3.92 -19.00 54.21
CA MET A 1 4.45 -19.10 55.57
C MET A 1 3.78 -18.00 56.40
N PRO A 2 3.22 -18.27 57.59
CA PRO A 2 2.59 -17.25 58.40
C PRO A 2 3.66 -16.33 59.01
N LEU A 3 3.38 -15.01 58.93
CA LEU A 3 4.22 -13.94 59.41
C LEU A 3 4.53 -14.08 60.90
N SER A 4 5.79 -14.19 61.21
CA SER A 4 6.36 -14.22 62.51
C SER A 4 6.42 -12.82 63.09
N SER A 5 5.94 -12.72 64.31
CA SER A 5 6.04 -11.65 65.32
C SER A 5 5.51 -10.23 65.03
N ASN A 6 4.79 -9.67 65.94
CA ASN A 6 4.30 -8.26 66.00
C ASN A 6 5.44 -7.21 65.77
N LYS A 7 6.71 -7.57 66.01
CA LYS A 7 7.86 -6.69 65.82
C LYS A 7 8.25 -6.53 64.34
N GLU A 8 8.17 -7.61 63.56
CA GLU A 8 8.48 -7.55 62.11
C GLU A 8 7.42 -6.71 61.36
N LEU A 9 6.14 -6.90 61.66
CA LEU A 9 5.04 -6.10 61.10
C LEU A 9 5.21 -4.60 61.38
N ALA A 10 5.62 -4.25 62.61
CA ALA A 10 5.88 -2.86 62.99
C ALA A 10 7.03 -2.24 62.17
N SER A 11 8.09 -3.00 61.92
CA SER A 11 9.26 -2.56 61.13
C SER A 11 8.95 -2.40 59.62
N PHE A 12 8.13 -3.28 59.02
CA PHE A 12 7.66 -3.15 57.65
C PHE A 12 6.74 -1.95 57.46
N ASP A 13 5.82 -1.68 58.40
CA ASP A 13 4.93 -0.49 58.35
C ASP A 13 5.75 0.81 58.52
N GLN A 14 6.76 0.80 59.40
CA GLN A 14 7.68 1.92 59.56
C GLN A 14 8.48 2.22 58.28
N LEU A 15 8.98 1.18 57.58
CA LEU A 15 9.65 1.32 56.29
C LEU A 15 8.69 1.83 55.20
N ALA A 16 7.47 1.30 55.12
CA ALA A 16 6.45 1.77 54.18
C ALA A 16 6.13 3.26 54.41
N THR A 17 6.03 3.68 55.67
CA THR A 17 5.79 5.10 56.05
C THR A 17 7.00 5.97 55.68
N TYR A 18 8.23 5.51 55.92
CA TYR A 18 9.45 6.20 55.52
C TYR A 18 9.50 6.41 53.98
N LEU A 19 9.25 5.35 53.20
CA LEU A 19 9.25 5.45 51.73
C LEU A 19 8.15 6.38 51.23
N ALA A 20 6.96 6.40 51.88
CA ALA A 20 5.90 7.32 51.52
C ALA A 20 6.33 8.79 51.75
N ALA A 21 6.97 9.09 52.87
CA ALA A 21 7.49 10.44 53.16
C ALA A 21 8.62 10.86 52.21
N ARG A 22 9.40 9.89 51.72
CA ARG A 22 10.55 10.12 50.83
C ARG A 22 10.21 10.09 49.30
N ARG A 23 8.97 9.74 48.94
CA ARG A 23 8.56 9.47 47.56
C ARG A 23 8.97 10.59 46.58
N GLU A 24 8.67 11.84 46.87
CA GLU A 24 9.00 12.96 46.00
C GLU A 24 10.51 13.15 45.83
N ALA A 25 11.28 12.95 46.93
CA ALA A 25 12.73 12.99 46.88
C ALA A 25 13.31 11.83 46.06
N ILE A 26 12.74 10.63 46.18
CA ILE A 26 13.12 9.46 45.38
C ILE A 26 12.92 9.76 43.88
N LEU A 27 11.75 10.26 43.48
CA LEU A 27 11.43 10.58 42.09
C LEU A 27 12.33 11.69 41.52
N ALA A 28 12.62 12.73 42.32
CA ALA A 28 13.52 13.82 41.92
C ALA A 28 14.95 13.34 41.74
N ASN A 29 15.48 12.55 42.70
CA ASN A 29 16.83 12.00 42.63
C ASN A 29 16.98 10.99 41.47
N TRP A 30 15.95 10.17 41.23
CA TRP A 30 15.92 9.26 40.09
C TRP A 30 16.04 10.01 38.78
N ARG A 31 15.24 11.04 38.58
CA ARG A 31 15.33 11.89 37.37
C ARG A 31 16.71 12.53 37.24
N THR A 32 17.23 13.14 38.28
CA THR A 32 18.57 13.76 38.24
C THR A 32 19.68 12.76 37.90
N THR A 33 19.57 11.54 38.43
CA THR A 33 20.54 10.46 38.10
C THR A 33 20.42 10.05 36.64
N CYS A 34 19.21 9.91 36.11
CA CYS A 34 19.00 9.59 34.70
C CYS A 34 19.42 10.73 33.76
N GLU A 35 19.19 11.98 34.13
CA GLU A 35 19.65 13.17 33.36
C GLU A 35 21.18 13.31 33.34
N ALA A 36 21.86 12.84 34.38
CA ALA A 36 23.33 12.82 34.45
C ALA A 36 23.98 11.67 33.65
N ASP A 37 23.21 10.65 33.28
CA ASP A 37 23.69 9.52 32.49
C ASP A 37 23.68 9.85 30.99
N SER A 38 24.85 10.00 30.41
CA SER A 38 25.02 10.32 28.99
C SER A 38 24.48 9.25 28.01
N THR A 39 24.17 8.05 28.51
CA THR A 39 23.57 6.98 27.72
C THR A 39 22.06 7.13 27.56
N LEU A 40 21.41 7.91 28.43
CA LEU A 40 19.97 8.16 28.45
C LEU A 40 19.63 9.47 27.69
N LYS A 41 19.75 9.44 26.36
CA LYS A 41 19.58 10.65 25.51
C LYS A 41 18.16 11.18 25.47
N THR A 42 17.16 10.29 25.58
CA THR A 42 15.74 10.62 25.42
C THR A 42 15.17 11.28 26.67
N VAL A 43 15.76 11.10 27.85
CA VAL A 43 15.29 11.64 29.13
C VAL A 43 15.12 13.16 29.09
N ALA A 44 16.08 13.89 28.47
CA ALA A 44 16.05 15.33 28.38
C ALA A 44 14.85 15.91 27.61
N SER A 45 14.19 15.12 26.79
CA SER A 45 13.01 15.52 26.01
C SER A 45 11.69 15.38 26.76
N LEU A 46 11.69 14.71 27.94
CA LEU A 46 10.48 14.44 28.71
C LEU A 46 10.21 15.52 29.77
N SER A 47 8.95 15.93 29.90
CA SER A 47 8.50 16.69 31.03
C SER A 47 8.64 15.89 32.35
N ARG A 48 8.53 16.53 33.51
CA ARG A 48 8.57 15.83 34.80
C ARG A 48 7.47 14.79 34.95
N GLU A 49 6.27 15.10 34.46
CA GLU A 49 5.13 14.18 34.53
C GLU A 49 5.31 13.00 33.60
N GLU A 50 5.75 13.23 32.39
CA GLU A 50 6.04 12.18 31.40
C GLU A 50 7.19 11.26 31.87
N PHE A 51 8.22 11.82 32.49
CA PHE A 51 9.32 11.04 33.05
C PHE A 51 8.84 10.17 34.20
N ASN A 52 8.15 10.73 35.19
CA ASN A 52 7.66 9.97 36.33
C ASN A 52 6.63 8.90 35.93
N ASN A 53 5.75 9.21 34.99
CA ASN A 53 4.73 8.32 34.43
C ASN A 53 4.07 7.42 35.48
N LYS A 54 4.28 6.11 35.39
CA LYS A 54 3.64 5.10 36.30
C LYS A 54 4.47 4.77 37.56
N VAL A 55 5.71 5.24 37.64
CA VAL A 55 6.63 4.93 38.76
C VAL A 55 6.06 5.37 40.14
N PRO A 56 5.40 6.55 40.27
CA PRO A 56 4.76 6.91 41.57
C PRO A 56 3.72 5.88 42.05
N PHE A 57 2.97 5.29 41.11
CA PHE A 57 1.98 4.25 41.41
C PHE A 57 2.65 2.92 41.77
N MET A 58 3.72 2.54 41.07
CA MET A 58 4.51 1.34 41.40
C MET A 58 5.10 1.44 42.83
N LEU A 59 5.62 2.62 43.22
CA LEU A 59 6.12 2.86 44.56
C LEU A 59 5.02 2.75 45.62
N ASN A 60 3.79 3.18 45.32
CA ASN A 60 2.65 2.98 46.22
C ASN A 60 2.34 1.49 46.39
N VAL A 61 2.39 0.68 45.33
CA VAL A 61 2.18 -0.77 45.43
C VAL A 61 3.27 -1.43 46.26
N LEU A 62 4.55 -1.01 46.13
CA LEU A 62 5.63 -1.47 47.02
C LEU A 62 5.30 -1.18 48.50
N GLN A 63 4.83 0.03 48.81
CA GLN A 63 4.43 0.42 50.18
C GLN A 63 3.27 -0.45 50.71
N GLN A 64 2.27 -0.76 49.88
CA GLN A 64 1.15 -1.64 50.28
C GLN A 64 1.61 -3.08 50.50
N ARG A 65 2.54 -3.60 49.70
CA ARG A 65 3.13 -4.93 49.90
C ARG A 65 3.90 -5.03 51.21
N LEU A 66 4.67 -4.00 51.57
CA LEU A 66 5.38 -3.94 52.83
C LEU A 66 4.39 -3.94 54.02
N ARG A 67 3.15 -3.46 53.86
CA ARG A 67 2.07 -3.52 54.83
C ARG A 67 1.30 -4.83 54.83
N GLY A 68 1.72 -5.83 54.05
CA GLY A 68 1.09 -7.14 53.93
C GLY A 68 -0.16 -7.19 53.06
N ARG A 69 -0.43 -6.16 52.27
CA ARG A 69 -1.51 -6.16 51.28
C ARG A 69 -1.01 -6.76 49.97
N GLN A 70 -1.68 -7.80 49.47
CA GLN A 70 -1.31 -8.44 48.23
C GLN A 70 -1.99 -7.73 47.02
N GLU A 71 -1.18 -7.17 46.11
CA GLU A 71 -1.60 -6.59 44.84
C GLU A 71 -0.56 -6.93 43.80
N GLU A 72 -0.31 -8.26 43.56
CA GLU A 72 0.75 -8.70 42.66
C GLU A 72 0.54 -8.30 41.19
N ASP A 73 -0.69 -8.44 40.70
CA ASP A 73 -1.01 -8.17 39.28
C ASP A 73 -0.95 -6.68 38.92
N GLN A 74 -1.09 -5.79 39.88
CA GLN A 74 -1.13 -4.35 39.63
C GLN A 74 0.24 -3.78 39.25
N VAL A 75 1.34 -4.35 39.77
CA VAL A 75 2.72 -3.91 39.44
C VAL A 75 3.06 -4.26 38.00
N ASP A 76 2.72 -5.46 37.54
CA ASP A 76 3.01 -5.91 36.21
C ASP A 76 2.31 -5.04 35.15
N LEU A 77 1.05 -4.70 35.40
CA LEU A 77 0.28 -3.80 34.55
C LEU A 77 0.91 -2.40 34.48
N LEU A 78 1.22 -1.80 35.62
CA LEU A 78 1.84 -0.47 35.69
C LEU A 78 3.22 -0.45 35.02
N ALA A 79 4.01 -1.49 35.21
CA ALA A 79 5.33 -1.63 34.60
C ALA A 79 5.23 -1.85 33.08
N ALA A 80 4.25 -2.63 32.63
CA ALA A 80 3.99 -2.79 31.20
C ALA A 80 3.54 -1.47 30.55
N GLU A 81 2.65 -0.69 31.22
CA GLU A 81 2.26 0.64 30.75
C GLU A 81 3.45 1.61 30.70
N HIS A 82 4.39 1.50 31.65
CA HIS A 82 5.64 2.26 31.62
C HIS A 82 6.49 1.89 30.43
N GLY A 83 6.70 0.61 30.16
CA GLY A 83 7.41 0.13 28.97
C GLY A 83 6.79 0.57 27.65
N LEU A 84 5.45 0.54 27.55
CA LEU A 84 4.70 1.08 26.41
C LEU A 84 4.98 2.57 26.21
N HIS A 85 4.88 3.36 27.29
CA HIS A 85 5.13 4.81 27.21
C HIS A 85 6.55 5.12 26.73
N ARG A 86 7.57 4.42 27.25
CA ARG A 86 8.97 4.62 26.82
C ARG A 86 9.18 4.23 25.36
N TRP A 87 8.54 3.15 24.90
CA TRP A 87 8.55 2.79 23.50
C TRP A 87 7.95 3.88 22.60
N GLN A 88 6.78 4.45 22.99
CA GLN A 88 6.13 5.56 22.27
C GLN A 88 6.98 6.84 22.22
N LYS A 89 7.78 7.08 23.25
CA LYS A 89 8.69 8.25 23.34
C LYS A 89 10.03 8.03 22.65
N GLY A 90 10.22 6.89 21.98
CA GLY A 90 11.42 6.60 21.18
C GLY A 90 12.63 6.16 22.01
N TYR A 91 12.46 5.73 23.26
CA TYR A 91 13.52 5.08 24.04
C TYR A 91 14.04 3.86 23.28
N SER A 92 15.32 3.61 23.42
CA SER A 92 15.88 2.29 23.10
C SER A 92 15.66 1.34 24.29
N LEU A 93 15.75 0.02 24.02
CA LEU A 93 15.67 -0.98 25.10
C LEU A 93 16.79 -0.80 26.15
N ALA A 94 17.96 -0.37 25.69
CA ALA A 94 19.10 -0.08 26.57
C ALA A 94 18.80 1.10 27.50
N GLU A 95 18.19 2.17 27.00
CA GLU A 95 17.80 3.31 27.83
C GLU A 95 16.74 2.92 28.85
N LEU A 96 15.71 2.15 28.47
CA LEU A 96 14.70 1.66 29.41
C LEU A 96 15.32 0.80 30.52
N SER A 97 16.21 -0.11 30.16
CA SER A 97 16.90 -0.97 31.13
C SER A 97 17.80 -0.18 32.09
N ALA A 98 18.56 0.80 31.59
CA ALA A 98 19.39 1.68 32.41
C ALA A 98 18.55 2.56 33.35
N GLU A 99 17.45 3.10 32.86
CA GLU A 99 16.52 3.87 33.67
C GLU A 99 15.94 3.05 34.85
N MET A 100 15.53 1.81 34.59
CA MET A 100 15.02 0.90 35.64
C MET A 100 16.12 0.47 36.61
N LEU A 101 17.36 0.31 36.12
CA LEU A 101 18.51 0.04 37.00
C LEU A 101 18.81 1.21 37.94
N HIS A 102 18.76 2.45 37.45
CA HIS A 102 18.92 3.63 38.28
C HIS A 102 17.85 3.72 39.38
N LEU A 103 16.57 3.43 39.06
CA LEU A 103 15.50 3.36 40.02
C LEU A 103 15.77 2.30 41.12
N SER A 104 16.17 1.09 40.68
CA SER A 104 16.49 0.00 41.59
C SER A 104 17.64 0.33 42.53
N ASN A 105 18.72 0.91 42.02
CA ASN A 105 19.87 1.33 42.81
C ASN A 105 19.48 2.42 43.83
N LEU A 106 18.67 3.37 43.40
CA LEU A 106 18.21 4.44 44.31
C LEU A 106 17.36 3.89 45.47
N LEU A 107 16.48 2.92 45.18
CA LEU A 107 15.70 2.25 46.21
C LEU A 107 16.57 1.52 47.24
N LEU A 108 17.69 0.91 46.78
CA LEU A 108 18.66 0.31 47.69
C LEU A 108 19.41 1.34 48.54
N VAL A 109 19.71 2.51 47.97
CA VAL A 109 20.29 3.65 48.75
C VAL A 109 19.31 4.13 49.80
N GLU A 110 18.02 4.31 49.48
CA GLU A 110 17.00 4.72 50.46
C GLU A 110 16.82 3.67 51.58
N LEU A 111 16.91 2.37 51.23
CA LEU A 111 16.88 1.30 52.22
C LEU A 111 18.07 1.36 53.17
N ARG A 112 19.28 1.68 52.67
CA ARG A 112 20.46 1.88 53.51
C ARG A 112 20.28 3.07 54.44
N LEU A 113 19.75 4.19 53.96
CA LEU A 113 19.44 5.38 54.78
C LEU A 113 18.39 5.09 55.85
N PHE A 114 17.40 4.27 55.52
CA PHE A 114 16.42 3.79 56.51
C PHE A 114 17.07 3.04 57.67
N TRP A 115 18.01 2.08 57.41
CA TRP A 115 18.70 1.34 58.44
C TRP A 115 19.67 2.21 59.26
N GLN A 116 20.20 3.28 58.71
CA GLN A 116 20.96 4.28 59.46
C GLN A 116 20.10 5.05 60.44
N THR A 117 18.86 5.35 60.05
CA THR A 117 17.89 6.12 60.90
C THR A 117 17.22 5.21 61.94
N TYR A 118 16.96 3.96 61.57
CA TYR A 118 16.28 2.96 62.42
C TYR A 118 17.15 1.69 62.51
N PRO A 119 18.20 1.70 63.33
CA PRO A 119 19.13 0.58 63.40
C PRO A 119 18.44 -0.68 63.92
N THR A 120 18.75 -1.81 63.29
CA THR A 120 18.31 -3.13 63.72
C THR A 120 19.48 -4.10 63.69
N THR A 121 19.52 -5.04 64.64
CA THR A 121 20.44 -6.17 64.65
C THR A 121 19.80 -7.46 64.13
N ASP A 122 18.54 -7.41 63.77
CA ASP A 122 17.79 -8.55 63.23
C ASP A 122 18.15 -8.80 61.76
N CYS A 123 19.05 -9.71 61.54
CA CYS A 123 19.47 -10.09 60.17
C CYS A 123 18.36 -10.75 59.36
N SER A 124 17.39 -11.41 60.01
CA SER A 124 16.28 -12.06 59.29
C SER A 124 15.32 -11.04 58.73
N LEU A 125 15.01 -9.99 59.48
CA LEU A 125 14.22 -8.85 59.04
C LEU A 125 14.91 -8.12 57.87
N MET A 126 16.21 -7.83 58.00
CA MET A 126 16.97 -7.19 56.92
C MET A 126 16.96 -8.03 55.62
N SER A 127 17.17 -9.33 55.73
CA SER A 127 17.10 -10.24 54.59
C SER A 127 15.72 -10.27 53.89
N SER A 128 14.66 -10.34 54.70
CA SER A 128 13.28 -10.33 54.20
C SER A 128 12.96 -9.03 53.47
N VAL A 129 13.35 -7.88 53.99
CA VAL A 129 13.16 -6.58 53.32
C VAL A 129 13.92 -6.53 51.99
N TYR A 130 15.19 -6.94 51.95
CA TYR A 130 15.94 -6.98 50.70
C TYR A 130 15.35 -7.94 49.66
N GLU A 131 14.76 -9.05 50.10
CA GLU A 131 14.04 -9.97 49.21
C GLU A 131 12.83 -9.31 48.58
N HIS A 132 12.02 -8.56 49.34
CA HIS A 132 10.86 -7.82 48.82
C HIS A 132 11.28 -6.76 47.78
N PHE A 133 12.35 -6.01 48.04
CA PHE A 133 12.89 -5.01 47.12
C PHE A 133 13.42 -5.66 45.85
N SER A 134 14.18 -6.75 45.97
CA SER A 134 14.73 -7.48 44.83
C SER A 134 13.60 -8.05 43.92
N LYS A 135 12.59 -8.68 44.53
CA LYS A 135 11.41 -9.17 43.80
C LYS A 135 10.68 -8.04 43.09
N PHE A 136 10.45 -6.92 43.76
CA PHE A 136 9.81 -5.76 43.17
C PHE A 136 10.63 -5.19 41.99
N ALA A 137 11.94 -4.96 42.16
CA ALA A 137 12.81 -4.44 41.14
C ALA A 137 12.88 -5.37 39.90
N ASN A 138 12.97 -6.67 40.11
CA ASN A 138 12.93 -7.66 39.05
C ASN A 138 11.60 -7.67 38.31
N GLN A 139 10.49 -7.59 39.05
CA GLN A 139 9.14 -7.59 38.46
C GLN A 139 8.90 -6.37 37.60
N ILE A 140 9.20 -5.16 38.08
CA ILE A 140 9.03 -3.93 37.27
C ILE A 140 9.93 -3.94 36.03
N ASN A 141 11.18 -4.38 36.16
CA ASN A 141 12.09 -4.47 35.03
C ASN A 141 11.61 -5.48 33.98
N THR A 142 11.27 -6.69 34.42
CA THR A 142 10.81 -7.76 33.51
C THR A 142 9.53 -7.38 32.77
N ALA A 143 8.55 -6.80 33.45
CA ALA A 143 7.28 -6.41 32.83
C ALA A 143 7.45 -5.21 31.87
N SER A 144 8.25 -4.19 32.26
CA SER A 144 8.52 -3.02 31.41
C SER A 144 9.30 -3.41 30.13
N VAL A 145 10.37 -4.18 30.27
CA VAL A 145 11.22 -4.65 29.17
C VAL A 145 10.45 -5.64 28.29
N GLY A 146 9.68 -6.55 28.89
CA GLY A 146 8.88 -7.53 28.17
C GLY A 146 7.81 -6.87 27.27
N GLN A 147 7.13 -5.85 27.77
CA GLN A 147 6.16 -5.09 26.99
C GLN A 147 6.82 -4.31 25.85
N TYR A 148 7.96 -3.68 26.12
CA TYR A 148 8.74 -2.97 25.12
C TYR A 148 9.19 -3.92 23.98
N ASP A 149 9.78 -5.07 24.31
CA ASP A 149 10.23 -6.08 23.34
C ASP A 149 9.07 -6.60 22.47
N LYS A 150 7.93 -6.88 23.12
CA LYS A 150 6.71 -7.30 22.40
C LYS A 150 6.26 -6.27 21.36
N LEU A 151 6.23 -4.99 21.72
CA LEU A 151 5.83 -3.91 20.82
C LEU A 151 6.83 -3.73 19.68
N GLN A 152 8.12 -3.82 19.98
CA GLN A 152 9.17 -3.74 18.97
C GLN A 152 9.06 -4.88 17.94
N ARG A 153 8.79 -6.10 18.39
CA ARG A 153 8.58 -7.27 17.49
C ARG A 153 7.35 -7.09 16.61
N ILE A 154 6.22 -6.62 17.17
CA ILE A 154 4.99 -6.36 16.41
C ILE A 154 5.27 -5.29 15.33
N SER A 155 5.93 -4.19 15.69
CA SER A 155 6.29 -3.13 14.75
C SER A 155 7.24 -3.62 13.64
N ALA A 156 8.23 -4.45 13.98
CA ALA A 156 9.15 -5.04 13.01
C ALA A 156 8.42 -5.99 12.04
N SER A 157 7.55 -6.86 12.56
CA SER A 157 6.76 -7.80 11.75
C SER A 157 5.85 -7.07 10.77
N SER A 158 5.16 -6.02 11.22
CA SER A 158 4.30 -5.20 10.35
C SER A 158 5.10 -4.51 9.22
N ARG A 159 6.32 -4.03 9.51
CA ARG A 159 7.19 -3.44 8.47
C ARG A 159 7.64 -4.48 7.43
N VAL A 160 7.98 -5.70 7.87
CA VAL A 160 8.36 -6.79 6.98
C VAL A 160 7.21 -7.13 6.04
N GLU A 161 5.98 -7.27 6.56
CA GLU A 161 4.79 -7.56 5.77
C GLU A 161 4.52 -6.50 4.68
N VAL A 162 4.65 -5.21 5.04
CA VAL A 162 4.50 -4.10 4.07
C VAL A 162 5.58 -4.17 2.99
N LEU A 163 6.84 -4.47 3.36
CA LEU A 163 7.94 -4.58 2.40
C LEU A 163 7.77 -5.79 1.48
N GLU A 164 7.36 -6.94 2.01
CA GLU A 164 7.09 -8.15 1.21
C GLU A 164 5.98 -7.90 0.20
N LYS A 165 4.90 -7.22 0.61
CA LYS A 165 3.82 -6.82 -0.30
C LYS A 165 4.33 -5.89 -1.40
N ALA A 166 5.09 -4.86 -1.07
CA ALA A 166 5.66 -3.94 -2.06
C ALA A 166 6.62 -4.64 -3.03
N LEU A 167 7.45 -5.57 -2.54
CA LEU A 167 8.32 -6.39 -3.39
C LEU A 167 7.53 -7.30 -4.32
N SER A 168 6.44 -7.91 -3.84
CA SER A 168 5.55 -8.74 -4.65
C SER A 168 4.91 -7.93 -5.78
N GLU A 169 4.41 -6.73 -5.48
CA GLU A 169 3.83 -5.82 -6.47
C GLU A 169 4.86 -5.37 -7.52
N LEU A 170 6.09 -5.02 -7.11
CA LEU A 170 7.18 -4.67 -8.02
C LEU A 170 7.56 -5.84 -8.93
N ASN A 171 7.64 -7.04 -8.40
CA ASN A 171 7.93 -8.24 -9.19
C ASN A 171 6.82 -8.53 -10.20
N GLN A 172 5.56 -8.36 -9.82
CA GLN A 172 4.42 -8.54 -10.72
C GLN A 172 4.45 -7.53 -11.88
N LEU A 173 4.71 -6.24 -11.58
CA LEU A 173 4.88 -5.21 -12.60
C LEU A 173 6.05 -5.53 -13.54
N GLY A 174 7.18 -6.00 -13.01
CA GLY A 174 8.35 -6.42 -13.79
C GLY A 174 8.03 -7.58 -14.74
N GLN A 175 7.26 -8.57 -14.29
CA GLN A 175 6.81 -9.69 -15.12
C GLN A 175 5.87 -9.23 -16.24
N GLN A 176 4.87 -8.42 -15.93
CA GLN A 176 3.93 -7.86 -16.92
C GLN A 176 4.68 -7.10 -18.02
N ARG A 177 5.64 -6.25 -17.64
CA ARG A 177 6.49 -5.52 -18.57
C ARG A 177 7.31 -6.45 -19.47
N SER A 178 7.89 -7.50 -18.90
CA SER A 178 8.69 -8.47 -19.64
C SER A 178 7.85 -9.25 -20.65
N GLU A 179 6.64 -9.65 -20.29
CA GLU A 179 5.70 -10.34 -21.19
C GLU A 179 5.26 -9.44 -22.35
N LEU A 180 4.93 -8.18 -22.07
CA LEU A 180 4.55 -7.21 -23.07
C LEU A 180 5.68 -6.98 -24.09
N LEU A 181 6.92 -6.82 -23.65
CA LEU A 181 8.09 -6.69 -24.51
C LEU A 181 8.34 -7.97 -25.33
N ARG A 182 8.12 -9.15 -24.76
CA ARG A 182 8.26 -10.44 -25.44
C ARG A 182 7.24 -10.58 -26.57
N HIS A 183 5.97 -10.25 -26.33
CA HIS A 183 4.91 -10.30 -27.35
C HIS A 183 5.19 -9.31 -28.47
N SER A 184 5.54 -8.08 -28.12
CA SER A 184 5.89 -7.05 -29.11
C SER A 184 7.09 -7.45 -29.98
N SER A 185 8.11 -8.07 -29.38
CA SER A 185 9.28 -8.57 -30.10
C SER A 185 8.92 -9.73 -31.04
N HIS A 186 7.98 -10.60 -30.62
CA HIS A 186 7.47 -11.67 -31.48
C HIS A 186 6.75 -11.13 -32.71
N ASP A 187 5.83 -10.16 -32.49
CA ASP A 187 5.04 -9.57 -33.58
C ASP A 187 5.90 -8.75 -34.54
N LEU A 188 6.89 -8.02 -34.05
CA LEU A 188 7.90 -7.36 -34.88
C LEU A 188 8.68 -8.38 -35.72
N ARG A 189 9.15 -9.47 -35.13
CA ARG A 189 9.90 -10.51 -35.84
C ARG A 189 9.05 -11.16 -36.93
N GLY A 190 7.76 -11.43 -36.64
CA GLY A 190 6.80 -11.95 -37.62
C GLY A 190 6.63 -11.01 -38.83
N SER A 191 6.42 -9.71 -38.55
CA SER A 191 6.27 -8.69 -39.59
C SER A 191 7.54 -8.52 -40.40
N PHE A 192 8.72 -8.51 -39.78
CA PHE A 192 10.00 -8.48 -40.52
C PHE A 192 10.24 -9.73 -41.36
N GLY A 193 9.89 -10.92 -40.84
CA GLY A 193 9.97 -12.17 -41.60
C GLY A 193 9.09 -12.15 -42.85
N ALA A 194 7.86 -11.62 -42.75
CA ALA A 194 6.95 -11.47 -43.87
C ALA A 194 7.48 -10.45 -44.91
N ILE A 195 8.07 -9.33 -44.46
CA ILE A 195 8.73 -8.35 -45.34
C ILE A 195 9.88 -9.00 -46.09
N GLN A 196 10.77 -9.70 -45.39
CA GLN A 196 11.93 -10.37 -45.96
C GLN A 196 11.51 -11.46 -46.95
N GLY A 197 10.50 -12.28 -46.59
CA GLY A 197 9.97 -13.31 -47.51
C GLY A 197 9.35 -12.73 -48.76
N ALA A 198 8.55 -11.67 -48.66
CA ALA A 198 7.95 -11.00 -49.80
C ALA A 198 9.02 -10.30 -50.69
N ALA A 199 10.06 -9.70 -50.09
CA ALA A 199 11.17 -9.10 -50.82
C ALA A 199 11.96 -10.16 -51.59
N SER A 200 12.28 -11.30 -50.96
CA SER A 200 12.99 -12.41 -51.64
C SER A 200 12.18 -13.02 -52.77
N LEU A 201 10.85 -13.10 -52.64
CA LEU A 201 9.98 -13.57 -53.73
C LEU A 201 9.94 -12.57 -54.91
N LEU A 202 10.02 -11.26 -54.64
CA LEU A 202 10.11 -10.25 -55.70
C LEU A 202 11.43 -10.28 -56.48
N GLU A 203 12.53 -10.74 -55.85
CA GLU A 203 13.84 -10.94 -56.50
C GLU A 203 13.84 -12.17 -57.45
N LEU A 204 13.02 -13.18 -57.14
CA LEU A 204 12.79 -14.30 -58.01
C LEU A 204 11.88 -13.83 -59.15
N SER A 205 12.34 -13.94 -60.42
CA SER A 205 11.59 -13.51 -61.62
C SER A 205 10.13 -13.99 -61.57
N MET A 206 9.22 -13.10 -61.23
CA MET A 206 7.77 -13.36 -61.27
C MET A 206 7.26 -13.00 -62.67
N ASP A 207 6.72 -14.00 -63.35
CA ASP A 207 6.14 -13.82 -64.69
C ASP A 207 4.78 -13.15 -64.70
N SER A 208 4.12 -13.05 -63.49
CA SER A 208 2.81 -12.45 -63.33
C SER A 208 2.91 -11.05 -62.70
N GLU A 209 2.38 -10.05 -63.39
CA GLU A 209 2.21 -8.66 -62.88
C GLU A 209 1.31 -8.62 -61.65
N GLU A 210 0.29 -9.48 -61.61
CA GLU A 210 -0.63 -9.56 -60.46
C GLU A 210 0.04 -10.09 -59.20
N ASP A 211 0.91 -11.11 -59.31
CA ASP A 211 1.65 -11.64 -58.15
C ASP A 211 2.66 -10.64 -57.65
N ARG A 212 3.32 -9.90 -58.54
CA ARG A 212 4.20 -8.79 -58.13
C ARG A 212 3.47 -7.70 -57.38
N LYS A 213 2.26 -7.33 -57.84
CA LYS A 213 1.43 -6.34 -57.18
C LYS A 213 1.00 -6.82 -55.79
N ARG A 214 0.58 -8.08 -55.65
CA ARG A 214 0.23 -8.69 -54.35
C ARG A 214 1.40 -8.68 -53.36
N MET A 215 2.62 -8.98 -53.81
CA MET A 215 3.82 -8.93 -52.98
C MET A 215 4.15 -7.51 -52.52
N ILE A 216 4.01 -6.51 -53.38
CA ILE A 216 4.21 -5.11 -53.02
C ILE A 216 3.15 -4.66 -51.99
N GLU A 217 1.90 -5.03 -52.20
CA GLU A 217 0.82 -4.73 -51.23
C GLU A 217 1.09 -5.39 -49.86
N MET A 218 1.57 -6.64 -49.83
CA MET A 218 1.96 -7.35 -48.62
C MET A 218 3.14 -6.65 -47.93
N LEU A 219 4.16 -6.23 -48.66
CA LEU A 219 5.30 -5.47 -48.12
C LEU A 219 4.84 -4.16 -47.49
N LEU A 220 4.04 -3.37 -48.17
CA LEU A 220 3.54 -2.09 -47.71
C LEU A 220 2.68 -2.26 -46.44
N ARG A 221 1.84 -3.30 -46.39
CA ARG A 221 1.02 -3.64 -45.23
C ARG A 221 1.88 -3.99 -44.00
N ASN A 222 2.88 -4.86 -44.20
CA ASN A 222 3.75 -5.27 -43.08
C ASN A 222 4.68 -4.13 -42.62
N LEU A 223 5.16 -3.26 -43.48
CA LEU A 223 5.89 -2.05 -43.13
C LEU A 223 5.02 -1.10 -42.29
N THR A 224 3.77 -0.92 -42.69
CA THR A 224 2.81 -0.10 -41.94
C THR A 224 2.56 -0.68 -40.53
N ASN A 225 2.41 -2.02 -40.45
CA ASN A 225 2.27 -2.71 -39.17
C ASN A 225 3.50 -2.54 -38.26
N CYS A 226 4.72 -2.73 -38.82
CA CYS A 226 5.96 -2.50 -38.07
C CYS A 226 6.06 -1.06 -37.55
N ARG A 227 5.76 -0.08 -38.40
CA ARG A 227 5.76 1.34 -37.97
C ARG A 227 4.77 1.59 -36.82
N SER A 228 3.57 1.03 -36.93
CA SER A 228 2.55 1.15 -35.86
C SER A 228 3.03 0.53 -34.54
N LEU A 229 3.59 -0.68 -34.57
CA LEU A 229 4.12 -1.35 -33.39
C LEU A 229 5.27 -0.56 -32.71
N VAL A 230 6.22 -0.04 -33.51
CA VAL A 230 7.32 0.79 -32.99
C VAL A 230 6.78 2.06 -32.37
N THR A 231 5.80 2.73 -33.00
CA THR A 231 5.17 3.93 -32.45
C THR A 231 4.48 3.63 -31.13
N GLN A 232 3.70 2.54 -31.06
CA GLN A 232 3.04 2.12 -29.83
C GLN A 232 4.02 1.81 -28.69
N LEU A 233 5.16 1.16 -28.99
CA LEU A 233 6.22 0.90 -28.01
C LEU A 233 6.87 2.18 -27.49
N MET A 234 7.13 3.14 -28.39
CA MET A 234 7.66 4.46 -27.99
C MET A 234 6.67 5.25 -27.13
N ASP A 235 5.39 5.20 -27.49
CA ASP A 235 4.31 5.85 -26.73
C ASP A 235 4.20 5.26 -25.33
N LEU A 236 4.23 3.93 -25.21
CA LEU A 236 4.21 3.25 -23.92
C LEU A 236 5.45 3.63 -23.08
N ALA A 237 6.63 3.64 -23.68
CA ALA A 237 7.86 4.01 -22.97
C ALA A 237 7.81 5.45 -22.44
N ARG A 238 7.23 6.40 -23.18
CA ARG A 238 7.04 7.78 -22.73
C ARG A 238 6.04 7.90 -21.59
N LEU A 239 4.92 7.16 -21.68
CA LEU A 239 3.92 7.09 -20.60
C LEU A 239 4.52 6.53 -19.31
N GLU A 240 5.26 5.40 -19.39
CA GLU A 240 5.93 4.79 -18.25
C GLU A 240 7.00 5.69 -17.62
N ALA A 241 7.70 6.49 -18.45
CA ALA A 241 8.68 7.45 -17.98
C ALA A 241 8.07 8.73 -17.39
N GLY A 242 6.73 8.88 -17.41
CA GLY A 242 6.05 10.10 -16.98
C GLY A 242 6.41 11.34 -17.82
N GLN A 243 6.83 11.14 -19.06
CA GLN A 243 7.29 12.21 -19.96
C GLN A 243 6.16 12.81 -20.82
N GLU A 244 4.95 12.27 -20.72
CA GLU A 244 3.78 12.81 -21.44
C GLU A 244 3.25 14.03 -20.69
N ALA A 245 3.23 15.18 -21.38
CA ALA A 245 2.64 16.40 -20.85
C ALA A 245 1.15 16.46 -21.22
N LEU A 246 0.30 16.82 -20.26
CA LEU A 246 -1.11 17.10 -20.50
C LEU A 246 -1.30 18.54 -20.95
N THR A 247 -2.09 18.71 -22.02
CA THR A 247 -2.52 20.02 -22.50
C THR A 247 -4.05 20.10 -22.44
N ILE A 248 -4.56 20.37 -21.24
CA ILE A 248 -6.01 20.51 -21.03
C ILE A 248 -6.50 21.83 -21.65
N GLN A 249 -7.51 21.73 -22.49
CA GLN A 249 -8.17 22.86 -23.12
C GLN A 249 -9.65 22.60 -23.33
N PRO A 250 -10.50 23.64 -23.44
CA PRO A 250 -11.89 23.48 -23.81
C PRO A 250 -11.97 22.91 -25.24
N ILE A 251 -12.68 21.80 -25.42
CA ILE A 251 -12.89 21.15 -26.71
C ILE A 251 -14.36 20.80 -26.90
N ASP A 252 -14.78 20.64 -28.14
CA ASP A 252 -16.05 19.96 -28.46
C ASP A 252 -15.75 18.47 -28.69
N ALA A 253 -15.99 17.65 -27.65
CA ALA A 253 -15.77 16.22 -27.73
C ALA A 253 -16.73 15.53 -28.72
N GLY A 254 -17.95 16.07 -28.92
CA GLY A 254 -18.90 15.54 -29.90
C GLY A 254 -18.36 15.62 -31.32
N GLN A 255 -17.85 16.79 -31.72
CA GLN A 255 -17.23 17.00 -33.03
C GLN A 255 -15.98 16.13 -33.21
N LEU A 256 -15.07 16.13 -32.21
CA LEU A 256 -13.83 15.37 -32.25
C LEU A 256 -14.07 13.86 -32.43
N LEU A 257 -15.02 13.30 -31.65
CA LEU A 257 -15.35 11.87 -31.72
C LEU A 257 -16.04 11.51 -33.04
N THR A 258 -16.93 12.38 -33.54
CA THR A 258 -17.60 12.18 -34.83
C THR A 258 -16.59 12.16 -35.99
N ASP A 259 -15.70 13.14 -36.03
CA ASP A 259 -14.65 13.23 -37.06
C ASP A 259 -13.69 12.05 -37.01
N LEU A 260 -13.32 11.63 -35.79
CA LEU A 260 -12.50 10.48 -35.58
C LEU A 260 -13.13 9.19 -36.11
N VAL A 261 -14.39 8.92 -35.75
CA VAL A 261 -15.12 7.73 -36.23
C VAL A 261 -15.29 7.78 -37.75
N ALA A 262 -15.60 8.96 -38.32
CA ALA A 262 -15.70 9.14 -39.77
C ALA A 262 -14.40 8.78 -40.50
N SER A 263 -13.24 9.07 -39.92
CA SER A 263 -11.94 8.75 -40.50
C SER A 263 -11.67 7.24 -40.63
N TYR A 264 -12.34 6.40 -39.80
CA TYR A 264 -12.22 4.93 -39.82
C TYR A 264 -13.34 4.23 -40.63
N GLN A 265 -14.33 4.95 -41.13
CA GLN A 265 -15.40 4.36 -41.98
C GLN A 265 -14.89 3.57 -43.19
N PRO A 266 -13.90 4.05 -43.94
CA PRO A 266 -13.37 3.27 -45.10
C PRO A 266 -12.79 1.93 -44.63
N LEU A 267 -12.03 1.91 -43.53
CA LEU A 267 -11.41 0.69 -42.97
C LEU A 267 -12.47 -0.30 -42.51
N ALA A 268 -13.52 0.18 -41.84
CA ALA A 268 -14.63 -0.66 -41.41
C ALA A 268 -15.39 -1.25 -42.61
N ALA A 269 -15.64 -0.44 -43.63
CA ALA A 269 -16.31 -0.87 -44.86
C ALA A 269 -15.52 -1.95 -45.63
N GLU A 270 -14.18 -1.83 -45.73
CA GLU A 270 -13.30 -2.85 -46.30
C GLU A 270 -13.42 -4.19 -45.59
N GLN A 271 -13.67 -4.18 -44.28
CA GLN A 271 -13.86 -5.38 -43.45
C GLN A 271 -15.30 -5.87 -43.40
N GLY A 272 -16.24 -5.17 -44.05
CA GLY A 272 -17.67 -5.50 -44.01
C GLY A 272 -18.33 -5.22 -42.64
N LEU A 273 -17.75 -4.34 -41.82
CA LEU A 273 -18.23 -3.97 -40.50
C LEU A 273 -19.04 -2.67 -40.51
N LEU A 274 -20.06 -2.60 -39.67
CA LEU A 274 -20.82 -1.38 -39.43
C LEU A 274 -20.14 -0.58 -38.30
N LEU A 275 -19.60 0.58 -38.61
CA LEU A 275 -19.04 1.50 -37.61
C LEU A 275 -20.03 2.64 -37.34
N LYS A 276 -20.41 2.88 -36.09
CA LYS A 276 -21.37 3.91 -35.69
C LYS A 276 -20.79 4.89 -34.69
N ALA A 277 -21.20 6.15 -34.81
CA ALA A 277 -21.02 7.18 -33.79
C ALA A 277 -22.37 7.58 -33.24
N ASP A 278 -22.55 7.60 -31.93
CA ASP A 278 -23.80 7.91 -31.25
C ASP A 278 -23.59 8.80 -30.05
N GLY A 279 -24.10 10.02 -30.11
CA GLY A 279 -23.99 11.00 -29.02
C GLY A 279 -24.41 12.40 -29.44
N PRO A 280 -24.39 13.37 -28.51
CA PRO A 280 -24.67 14.76 -28.83
C PRO A 280 -23.70 15.32 -29.88
N ILE A 281 -24.20 16.05 -30.86
CA ILE A 281 -23.39 16.64 -31.93
C ILE A 281 -22.37 17.64 -31.37
N SER A 282 -22.76 18.43 -30.38
CA SER A 282 -21.85 19.32 -29.63
C SER A 282 -21.82 18.92 -28.19
N PHE A 283 -20.61 18.70 -27.67
CA PHE A 283 -20.34 18.25 -26.31
C PHE A 283 -19.11 18.94 -25.73
N PRO A 284 -19.26 20.18 -25.20
CA PRO A 284 -18.12 20.93 -24.68
C PRO A 284 -17.61 20.35 -23.36
N VAL A 285 -16.29 20.08 -23.28
CA VAL A 285 -15.59 19.56 -22.10
C VAL A 285 -14.17 20.10 -22.02
N ASP A 286 -13.57 20.09 -20.83
CA ASP A 286 -12.16 20.38 -20.63
C ASP A 286 -11.35 19.07 -20.71
N CYS A 287 -10.60 18.88 -21.78
CA CYS A 287 -9.82 17.66 -22.00
C CYS A 287 -8.57 17.94 -22.85
N ASP A 288 -7.63 17.02 -22.85
CA ASP A 288 -6.56 17.00 -23.84
C ASP A 288 -7.05 16.25 -25.09
N PRO A 289 -7.22 16.96 -26.23
CA PRO A 289 -7.78 16.35 -27.45
C PRO A 289 -6.88 15.27 -28.03
N VAL A 290 -5.54 15.41 -27.89
CA VAL A 290 -4.58 14.44 -28.41
C VAL A 290 -4.66 13.13 -27.64
N GLN A 291 -4.70 13.21 -26.31
CA GLN A 291 -4.75 12.01 -25.49
C GLN A 291 -6.12 11.33 -25.58
N LEU A 292 -7.21 12.08 -25.63
CA LEU A 292 -8.56 11.54 -25.87
C LEU A 292 -8.62 10.81 -27.22
N GLN A 293 -8.11 11.44 -28.28
CA GLN A 293 -8.07 10.84 -29.62
C GLN A 293 -7.24 9.54 -29.61
N ARG A 294 -6.07 9.51 -28.98
CA ARG A 294 -5.21 8.31 -28.86
C ARG A 294 -5.93 7.16 -28.14
N ILE A 295 -6.68 7.45 -27.08
CA ILE A 295 -7.46 6.44 -26.37
C ILE A 295 -8.50 5.82 -27.32
N ILE A 296 -9.34 6.65 -27.96
CA ILE A 296 -10.42 6.15 -28.80
C ILE A 296 -9.90 5.47 -30.06
N GLN A 297 -8.82 5.97 -30.67
CA GLN A 297 -8.13 5.30 -31.78
C GLN A 297 -7.72 3.88 -31.41
N ASN A 298 -7.03 3.69 -30.26
CA ASN A 298 -6.60 2.38 -29.84
C ASN A 298 -7.78 1.43 -29.62
N LEU A 299 -8.86 1.91 -29.02
CA LEU A 299 -10.05 1.08 -28.79
C LEU A 299 -10.79 0.75 -30.09
N VAL A 300 -10.97 1.70 -30.99
CA VAL A 300 -11.64 1.48 -32.28
C VAL A 300 -10.82 0.51 -33.15
N LEU A 301 -9.51 0.70 -33.25
CA LEU A 301 -8.64 -0.21 -34.03
C LEU A 301 -8.64 -1.63 -33.46
N ASN A 302 -8.62 -1.76 -32.13
CA ASN A 302 -8.76 -3.06 -31.48
C ASN A 302 -10.12 -3.70 -31.77
N ALA A 303 -11.20 -2.95 -31.67
CA ALA A 303 -12.55 -3.41 -31.96
C ALA A 303 -12.68 -3.89 -33.41
N LEU A 304 -12.21 -3.11 -34.39
CA LEU A 304 -12.22 -3.49 -35.80
C LEU A 304 -11.37 -4.75 -36.07
N LYS A 305 -10.20 -4.86 -35.43
CA LYS A 305 -9.29 -6.03 -35.58
C LYS A 305 -9.89 -7.32 -35.05
N HIS A 306 -10.67 -7.25 -33.96
CA HIS A 306 -11.18 -8.43 -33.25
C HIS A 306 -12.66 -8.75 -33.54
N THR A 307 -13.31 -7.99 -34.43
CA THR A 307 -14.68 -8.22 -34.86
C THR A 307 -14.67 -8.79 -36.28
N PRO A 308 -14.88 -10.09 -36.47
CA PRO A 308 -14.87 -10.70 -37.81
C PRO A 308 -16.14 -10.34 -38.61
N SER A 309 -17.25 -10.02 -37.98
CA SER A 309 -18.49 -9.58 -38.60
C SER A 309 -19.39 -8.89 -37.59
N GLY A 310 -20.23 -7.99 -38.03
CA GLY A 310 -21.18 -7.27 -37.17
C GLY A 310 -20.88 -5.77 -37.08
N TYR A 311 -20.75 -5.23 -35.86
CA TYR A 311 -20.64 -3.78 -35.69
C TYR A 311 -19.62 -3.36 -34.64
N VAL A 312 -19.14 -2.12 -34.76
CA VAL A 312 -18.41 -1.37 -33.75
C VAL A 312 -19.15 -0.06 -33.53
N SER A 313 -19.37 0.33 -32.27
CA SER A 313 -20.09 1.55 -31.90
C SER A 313 -19.26 2.38 -30.93
N VAL A 314 -19.14 3.68 -31.23
CA VAL A 314 -18.56 4.66 -30.31
C VAL A 314 -19.70 5.56 -29.84
N SER A 315 -19.93 5.61 -28.54
CA SER A 315 -21.01 6.43 -27.98
C SER A 315 -20.49 7.32 -26.85
N TRP A 316 -21.11 8.51 -26.68
CA TRP A 316 -20.77 9.43 -25.60
C TRP A 316 -21.99 10.11 -25.06
N THR A 317 -22.00 10.33 -23.74
CA THR A 317 -23.13 10.95 -23.04
C THR A 317 -22.71 11.58 -21.73
N LYS A 318 -23.48 12.53 -21.25
CA LYS A 318 -23.35 13.10 -19.92
C LYS A 318 -23.85 12.08 -18.89
N GLU A 319 -23.03 11.72 -17.89
CA GLU A 319 -23.45 10.87 -16.78
C GLU A 319 -24.12 11.69 -15.67
N ASN A 320 -23.50 12.82 -15.31
CA ASN A 320 -24.01 13.78 -14.34
C ASN A 320 -23.40 15.18 -14.60
N GLU A 321 -23.59 16.14 -13.68
CA GLU A 321 -23.11 17.52 -13.86
C GLU A 321 -21.58 17.65 -13.89
N SER A 322 -20.85 16.67 -13.36
CA SER A 322 -19.38 16.71 -13.26
C SER A 322 -18.68 15.69 -14.15
N ARG A 323 -19.40 14.69 -14.68
CA ARG A 323 -18.81 13.54 -15.39
C ARG A 323 -19.54 13.22 -16.68
N TRP A 324 -18.79 12.70 -17.62
CA TRP A 324 -19.29 12.15 -18.87
C TRP A 324 -18.62 10.82 -19.19
N ILE A 325 -19.25 10.05 -20.06
CA ILE A 325 -18.82 8.72 -20.46
C ILE A 325 -18.61 8.71 -21.96
N VAL A 326 -17.49 8.14 -22.40
CA VAL A 326 -17.32 7.67 -23.77
C VAL A 326 -17.18 6.14 -23.74
N SER A 327 -17.87 5.46 -24.65
CA SER A 327 -17.90 4.01 -24.73
C SER A 327 -17.54 3.53 -26.13
N VAL A 328 -16.77 2.46 -26.22
CA VAL A 328 -16.50 1.75 -27.45
C VAL A 328 -16.97 0.30 -27.28
N GLN A 329 -17.91 -0.11 -28.12
CA GLN A 329 -18.51 -1.44 -28.08
C GLN A 329 -18.28 -2.16 -29.41
N ASP A 330 -17.91 -3.41 -29.33
CA ASP A 330 -17.82 -4.33 -30.48
C ASP A 330 -18.75 -5.54 -30.30
N SER A 331 -19.12 -6.15 -31.42
CA SER A 331 -19.85 -7.42 -31.47
C SER A 331 -18.94 -8.60 -31.81
N GLY A 332 -17.66 -8.50 -31.45
CA GLY A 332 -16.64 -9.50 -31.77
C GLY A 332 -16.68 -10.73 -30.91
N LEU A 333 -15.58 -11.47 -30.91
CA LEU A 333 -15.45 -12.74 -30.16
C LEU A 333 -15.46 -12.57 -28.65
N GLY A 334 -15.32 -11.33 -28.13
CA GLY A 334 -15.13 -11.06 -26.72
C GLY A 334 -13.78 -11.55 -26.19
N LEU A 335 -13.50 -11.27 -24.94
CA LEU A 335 -12.30 -11.76 -24.25
C LEU A 335 -12.50 -13.22 -23.79
N PRO A 336 -11.45 -14.06 -23.73
CA PRO A 336 -11.54 -15.50 -23.50
C PRO A 336 -12.18 -15.94 -22.17
N THR A 337 -12.35 -15.02 -21.24
CA THR A 337 -12.97 -15.25 -19.93
C THR A 337 -14.06 -14.22 -19.70
N ALA A 338 -15.25 -14.68 -19.26
CA ALA A 338 -16.33 -13.77 -18.89
C ALA A 338 -15.88 -12.85 -17.75
N THR A 339 -15.55 -11.61 -18.08
CA THR A 339 -15.10 -10.63 -17.10
C THR A 339 -16.23 -9.65 -16.84
N LYS A 340 -16.97 -9.87 -15.77
CA LYS A 340 -17.62 -8.76 -15.08
C LYS A 340 -16.57 -8.11 -14.19
N VAL A 341 -15.85 -7.16 -14.71
CA VAL A 341 -15.02 -6.30 -13.87
C VAL A 341 -15.99 -5.33 -13.20
N GLY A 342 -16.40 -5.68 -11.99
CA GLY A 342 -16.91 -4.66 -11.08
C GLY A 342 -15.88 -3.53 -11.03
N SER A 343 -16.39 -2.30 -11.03
CA SER A 343 -15.63 -1.06 -10.96
C SER A 343 -14.24 -1.24 -10.32
N LEU A 344 -13.22 -0.79 -10.99
CA LEU A 344 -11.82 -0.66 -10.54
C LEU A 344 -11.60 0.55 -9.56
N PRO A 345 -12.33 0.71 -8.42
CA PRO A 345 -12.02 1.75 -7.45
C PRO A 345 -10.95 1.31 -6.45
N GLN A 346 -10.53 0.04 -6.44
CA GLN A 346 -9.61 -0.47 -5.42
C GLN A 346 -8.14 -0.56 -5.85
N LEU A 347 -7.82 -0.31 -7.14
CA LEU A 347 -6.44 -0.29 -7.62
C LEU A 347 -5.89 1.12 -7.88
N LEU A 348 -6.69 2.15 -7.74
CA LEU A 348 -6.30 3.55 -8.01
C LEU A 348 -6.60 4.49 -6.82
N ALA A 349 -6.60 4.00 -5.57
CA ALA A 349 -6.50 4.89 -4.45
C ALA A 349 -5.05 5.37 -4.35
N PRO A 350 -4.77 6.69 -4.50
CA PRO A 350 -3.48 7.21 -4.10
C PRO A 350 -3.33 6.91 -2.62
N SER A 351 -2.17 6.38 -2.23
CA SER A 351 -1.77 6.19 -0.84
C SER A 351 -1.62 7.55 -0.16
N SER A 352 -2.74 8.13 0.28
CA SER A 352 -2.77 9.25 1.20
C SER A 352 -3.33 8.77 2.52
N GLU A 353 -2.42 8.70 3.51
CA GLU A 353 -2.66 8.83 4.93
C GLU A 353 -3.77 7.97 5.54
N SER A 354 -3.38 6.79 5.98
CA SER A 354 -4.11 6.06 7.00
C SER A 354 -3.74 6.58 8.39
N THR A 355 -4.52 7.53 8.88
CA THR A 355 -4.62 7.77 10.32
C THR A 355 -5.67 6.84 10.89
N ALA A 356 -5.19 5.90 11.72
CA ALA A 356 -5.80 5.29 12.89
C ALA A 356 -7.27 4.84 12.85
N ALA A 357 -7.45 3.53 12.94
CA ALA A 357 -8.37 2.94 13.92
C ALA A 357 -7.99 1.47 14.13
N TYR A 358 -7.25 1.18 15.18
CA TYR A 358 -7.09 -0.19 15.68
C TYR A 358 -8.40 -0.61 16.34
N GLY A 359 -9.21 -1.38 15.62
CA GLY A 359 -10.29 -2.16 16.17
C GLY A 359 -9.93 -3.64 16.06
N LEU A 360 -9.73 -4.28 17.20
CA LEU A 360 -9.61 -5.72 17.35
C LEU A 360 -10.87 -6.41 16.79
N ALA A 361 -10.74 -7.12 15.68
CA ALA A 361 -11.75 -8.06 15.22
C ALA A 361 -11.07 -9.40 14.89
N ASN A 362 -11.60 -10.47 15.45
CA ASN A 362 -11.18 -11.86 15.29
C ASN A 362 -11.14 -12.30 13.83
N PRO A 363 -10.17 -13.15 13.42
CA PRO A 363 -10.11 -13.70 12.08
C PRO A 363 -10.99 -14.96 12.00
N THR A 364 -12.20 -14.83 11.47
CA THR A 364 -12.99 -15.99 11.05
C THR A 364 -13.68 -15.71 9.74
N ALA A 365 -13.44 -16.56 8.76
CA ALA A 365 -14.15 -16.85 7.52
C ALA A 365 -13.79 -16.12 6.22
N ASP A 366 -13.19 -14.92 6.21
CA ASP A 366 -13.00 -14.19 4.93
C ASP A 366 -11.66 -14.45 4.21
N ALA A 367 -10.75 -15.23 4.81
CA ALA A 367 -9.43 -15.50 4.22
C ALA A 367 -9.47 -16.43 2.99
N GLN A 368 -10.53 -17.22 2.83
CA GLN A 368 -10.65 -18.17 1.71
C GLN A 368 -11.24 -17.54 0.44
N GLU A 369 -12.09 -16.53 0.56
CA GLU A 369 -12.63 -15.79 -0.60
C GLU A 369 -11.59 -14.81 -1.20
N ALA A 370 -10.73 -14.19 -0.37
CA ALA A 370 -9.67 -13.32 -0.83
C ALA A 370 -8.59 -14.06 -1.63
N ALA A 371 -8.25 -15.30 -1.25
CA ALA A 371 -7.28 -16.12 -1.98
C ALA A 371 -7.81 -16.58 -3.35
N THR A 372 -9.12 -16.83 -3.47
CA THR A 372 -9.75 -17.22 -4.74
C THR A 372 -9.85 -16.01 -5.70
N THR A 373 -10.03 -14.81 -5.17
CA THR A 373 -10.11 -13.58 -5.96
C THR A 373 -8.72 -13.17 -6.48
N GLN A 374 -7.64 -13.39 -5.71
CA GLN A 374 -6.25 -13.13 -6.13
C GLN A 374 -5.77 -14.10 -7.22
N ALA A 375 -6.16 -15.37 -7.14
CA ALA A 375 -5.86 -16.36 -8.20
C ALA A 375 -6.59 -16.03 -9.52
N ALA A 376 -7.81 -15.48 -9.45
CA ALA A 376 -8.54 -15.00 -10.61
C ALA A 376 -7.86 -13.77 -11.26
N HIS A 377 -7.31 -12.84 -10.48
CA HIS A 377 -6.63 -11.64 -10.98
C HIS A 377 -5.30 -11.97 -11.69
N SER A 378 -4.55 -12.99 -11.24
CA SER A 378 -3.33 -13.41 -11.90
C SER A 378 -3.56 -14.15 -13.22
N ALA A 379 -4.71 -14.79 -13.41
CA ALA A 379 -5.09 -15.48 -14.64
C ALA A 379 -5.49 -14.50 -15.78
N PHE A 380 -5.86 -13.26 -15.45
CA PHE A 380 -6.27 -12.24 -16.43
C PHE A 380 -5.11 -11.53 -17.12
N ALA A 381 -3.94 -11.46 -16.50
CA ALA A 381 -2.75 -10.82 -17.07
C ALA A 381 -2.14 -11.59 -18.26
N HIS A 382 -2.63 -12.80 -18.59
CA HIS A 382 -1.80 -13.76 -19.32
C HIS A 382 -2.25 -14.12 -20.74
N LYS A 383 -3.34 -13.51 -21.30
CA LYS A 383 -3.72 -13.85 -22.69
C LYS A 383 -4.47 -12.71 -23.40
N GLY A 384 -3.74 -11.72 -23.91
CA GLY A 384 -4.28 -10.84 -24.95
C GLY A 384 -4.28 -9.34 -24.72
N GLU A 385 -3.70 -8.81 -23.66
CA GLU A 385 -3.46 -7.37 -23.56
C GLU A 385 -2.31 -6.97 -24.50
N GLY A 386 -2.66 -6.59 -25.72
CA GLY A 386 -1.72 -5.97 -26.65
C GLY A 386 -1.29 -4.59 -26.14
N ILE A 387 -0.18 -4.06 -26.70
CA ILE A 387 0.37 -2.73 -26.38
C ILE A 387 -0.71 -1.64 -26.36
N GLY A 388 -1.73 -1.74 -27.24
CA GLY A 388 -2.81 -0.77 -27.36
C GLY A 388 -3.63 -0.60 -26.09
N LEU A 389 -3.96 -1.69 -25.36
CA LEU A 389 -4.74 -1.60 -24.11
C LEU A 389 -3.90 -1.06 -22.95
N SER A 390 -2.60 -1.38 -22.90
CA SER A 390 -1.67 -0.79 -21.94
C SER A 390 -1.54 0.73 -22.14
N ILE A 391 -1.50 1.20 -23.40
CA ILE A 391 -1.53 2.65 -23.71
C ILE A 391 -2.84 3.27 -23.24
N VAL A 392 -4.00 2.66 -23.54
CA VAL A 392 -5.31 3.16 -23.10
C VAL A 392 -5.35 3.31 -21.58
N LYS A 393 -4.86 2.29 -20.85
CA LYS A 393 -4.80 2.34 -19.38
C LYS A 393 -3.92 3.49 -18.89
N GLY A 394 -2.70 3.61 -19.38
CA GLY A 394 -1.78 4.69 -19.01
C GLY A 394 -2.31 6.09 -19.34
N LEU A 395 -2.98 6.24 -20.48
CA LEU A 395 -3.62 7.51 -20.85
C LEU A 395 -4.84 7.83 -19.99
N CYS A 396 -5.64 6.83 -19.61
CA CYS A 396 -6.74 7.02 -18.66
C CYS A 396 -6.20 7.46 -17.28
N GLU A 397 -5.13 6.85 -16.80
CA GLU A 397 -4.46 7.27 -15.56
C GLU A 397 -3.97 8.71 -15.66
N LEU A 398 -3.34 9.08 -16.76
CA LEU A 398 -2.87 10.44 -17.02
C LEU A 398 -4.01 11.46 -17.03
N LEU A 399 -5.15 11.13 -17.66
CA LEU A 399 -6.36 11.95 -17.70
C LEU A 399 -7.22 11.86 -16.42
N ARG A 400 -6.80 11.11 -15.40
CA ARG A 400 -7.59 10.82 -14.19
C ARG A 400 -8.97 10.24 -14.51
N ALA A 401 -9.05 9.48 -15.60
CA ALA A 401 -10.27 8.84 -16.08
C ALA A 401 -10.41 7.43 -15.49
N GLN A 402 -11.66 6.98 -15.34
CA GLN A 402 -11.95 5.60 -14.92
C GLN A 402 -12.24 4.75 -16.15
N LEU A 403 -11.52 3.64 -16.32
CA LEU A 403 -11.72 2.66 -17.39
C LEU A 403 -12.48 1.45 -16.83
N GLU A 404 -13.58 1.09 -17.48
CA GLU A 404 -14.34 -0.14 -17.20
C GLU A 404 -14.40 -1.00 -18.46
N ILE A 405 -14.36 -2.31 -18.28
CA ILE A 405 -14.37 -3.29 -19.36
C ILE A 405 -15.46 -4.32 -19.04
N GLU A 406 -16.40 -4.51 -19.92
CA GLU A 406 -17.37 -5.60 -19.88
C GLU A 406 -17.17 -6.44 -21.14
N SER A 407 -16.94 -7.74 -20.98
CA SER A 407 -16.74 -8.64 -22.11
C SER A 407 -17.40 -9.99 -21.87
N GLN A 408 -18.01 -10.51 -22.90
CA GLN A 408 -18.63 -11.83 -22.88
C GLN A 408 -18.20 -12.60 -24.13
N PRO A 409 -17.62 -13.81 -23.98
CA PRO A 409 -17.20 -14.64 -25.10
C PRO A 409 -18.34 -14.88 -26.08
N GLY A 410 -18.10 -14.63 -27.37
CA GLY A 410 -19.08 -14.79 -28.44
C GLY A 410 -20.14 -13.69 -28.54
N VAL A 411 -20.12 -12.68 -27.69
CA VAL A 411 -21.07 -11.54 -27.69
C VAL A 411 -20.38 -10.24 -28.06
N GLY A 412 -19.15 -10.03 -27.53
CA GLY A 412 -18.36 -8.83 -27.78
C GLY A 412 -17.77 -8.21 -26.53
N THR A 413 -17.20 -7.01 -26.69
CA THR A 413 -16.56 -6.24 -25.62
C THR A 413 -17.09 -4.81 -25.59
N LEU A 414 -17.24 -4.27 -24.39
CA LEU A 414 -17.60 -2.90 -24.13
C LEU A 414 -16.55 -2.26 -23.22
N PHE A 415 -15.93 -1.21 -23.72
CA PHE A 415 -15.05 -0.33 -22.95
C PHE A 415 -15.80 0.94 -22.60
N ARG A 416 -15.83 1.32 -21.32
CA ARG A 416 -16.38 2.60 -20.84
C ARG A 416 -15.29 3.41 -20.16
N ILE A 417 -15.18 4.67 -20.55
CA ILE A 417 -14.23 5.62 -19.97
C ILE A 417 -15.04 6.77 -19.38
N ARG A 418 -14.91 6.98 -18.07
CA ARG A 418 -15.52 8.10 -17.36
C ARG A 418 -14.52 9.21 -17.17
N LEU A 419 -14.83 10.39 -17.66
CA LEU A 419 -14.00 11.59 -17.57
C LEU A 419 -14.76 12.71 -16.86
N SER A 420 -14.02 13.66 -16.31
CA SER A 420 -14.60 14.91 -15.78
C SER A 420 -15.01 15.83 -16.92
N ILE A 421 -16.12 16.54 -16.78
CA ILE A 421 -16.56 17.58 -17.75
C ILE A 421 -15.64 18.79 -17.61
N HIS A 422 -15.33 19.19 -16.37
CA HIS A 422 -14.42 20.28 -16.07
C HIS A 422 -13.18 19.74 -15.37
N TRP A 423 -12.01 20.17 -15.84
CA TRP A 423 -10.75 19.75 -15.24
C TRP A 423 -10.52 20.50 -13.92
N GLN A 424 -10.48 19.75 -12.81
CA GLN A 424 -10.06 20.27 -11.51
C GLN A 424 -8.57 20.00 -11.31
N GLN A 425 -7.81 21.07 -11.10
CA GLN A 425 -6.36 20.99 -10.81
C GLN A 425 -6.05 20.29 -9.50
#